data_f7bfc5295eec21a4c54dfd90f38c4b51
#
_entry.id   f7bfc5295eec21a4c54dfd90f38c4b51
#
_cell.length_a   1.000
_cell.length_b   1.000
_cell.length_c   1.000
_cell.angle_alpha   90.00
_cell.angle_beta   90.00
_cell.angle_gamma   90.00
#
_symmetry.space_group_name_H-M   'P 1'
#
loop_
_entity.id
_entity.type
_entity.pdbx_description
1 polymer ?
#
loop_
_entity_poly.entity_id
_entity_poly.type
_entity_poly.pdbx_seq_one_letter_code
_entity_poly.pdbx_strand_id
1 'polypeptide(L)'
;MTRTRTQLIAVYLAGLVSVTSVLSVVALSLGWSAPLRAAGGEESLAERSLKRIAEKQRELFAEAAKAGDALDAPTFQTQVQSVAHEYELLLRNNPSFAAGYVAYGFLLGKVGMATQSAAMLLKANQLDPDIPLVKNQLGNHLAEDGKPLQAAPYFIAAIKLAPKEPLYHYQLGTLLVEARDEFLQSGQWTRASLDEAVHHAFKSAAELAPDRFEFAYRYAESFYDLEHPDWSAALQAWSELEERAPTAIERQTMRLHAANICLKLGKREHAEALIATVDEPKLQGQKQKLVAELAETAKK
;
A
#
# COMPACT_ATOMS: atom_id res chain seq x y z
N MET A 1 -6.01 -18.70 25.99
CA MET A 1 -5.50 -19.01 24.64
C MET A 1 -4.30 -18.12 24.39
N THR A 2 -3.13 -18.66 24.62
CA THR A 2 -1.84 -17.97 24.59
C THR A 2 -1.33 -17.92 23.14
N ARG A 3 -1.49 -16.78 22.47
CA ARG A 3 -0.72 -16.50 21.25
C ARG A 3 0.76 -16.41 21.63
N THR A 4 1.54 -17.31 21.11
CA THR A 4 2.97 -17.44 21.41
C THR A 4 3.72 -16.17 21.03
N ARG A 5 4.69 -15.75 21.85
CA ARG A 5 5.60 -14.60 21.64
C ARG A 5 6.22 -14.54 20.24
N THR A 6 6.39 -15.68 19.59
CA THR A 6 6.93 -15.83 18.24
C THR A 6 6.03 -15.23 17.13
N GLN A 7 4.70 -15.23 17.32
CA GLN A 7 3.77 -14.61 16.34
C GLN A 7 3.77 -13.08 16.41
N LEU A 8 4.04 -12.50 17.57
CA LEU A 8 4.22 -11.05 17.71
C LEU A 8 5.50 -10.56 17.02
N ILE A 9 6.58 -11.33 17.09
CA ILE A 9 7.85 -11.01 16.41
C ILE A 9 7.72 -11.13 14.88
N ALA A 10 6.97 -12.11 14.38
CA ALA A 10 6.70 -12.28 12.93
C ALA A 10 5.86 -11.12 12.35
N VAL A 11 4.91 -10.58 13.09
CA VAL A 11 4.15 -9.38 12.70
C VAL A 11 5.06 -8.14 12.69
N TYR A 12 6.03 -8.05 13.62
CA TYR A 12 7.04 -6.99 13.63
C TYR A 12 7.97 -7.05 12.40
N LEU A 13 8.36 -8.25 11.95
CA LEU A 13 9.27 -8.42 10.81
C LEU A 13 8.57 -8.24 9.46
N ALA A 14 7.31 -8.66 9.32
CA ALA A 14 6.52 -8.45 8.10
C ALA A 14 6.21 -6.95 7.86
N GLY A 15 6.03 -6.16 8.93
CA GLY A 15 5.93 -4.70 8.85
C GLY A 15 7.23 -4.00 8.44
N LEU A 16 8.39 -4.63 8.66
CA LEU A 16 9.71 -4.06 8.36
C LEU A 16 10.01 -3.97 6.85
N VAL A 17 9.48 -4.86 6.02
CA VAL A 17 9.72 -4.86 4.56
C VAL A 17 8.97 -3.73 3.85
N SER A 18 7.81 -3.30 4.37
CA SER A 18 7.02 -2.19 3.80
C SER A 18 7.54 -0.80 4.20
N VAL A 19 8.30 -0.68 5.29
CA VAL A 19 8.64 0.62 5.92
C VAL A 19 10.00 1.17 5.47
N THR A 20 10.87 0.36 4.86
CA THR A 20 12.10 0.90 4.24
C THR A 20 11.81 1.84 3.08
N SER A 21 10.67 1.69 2.41
CA SER A 21 10.20 2.64 1.39
C SER A 21 9.60 3.92 2.00
N VAL A 22 8.94 3.84 3.16
CA VAL A 22 8.26 5.01 3.77
C VAL A 22 9.24 5.97 4.44
N LEU A 23 10.31 5.48 5.09
CA LEU A 23 11.33 6.37 5.65
C LEU A 23 12.27 6.96 4.60
N SER A 24 12.50 6.25 3.49
CA SER A 24 13.17 6.84 2.31
C SER A 24 12.28 7.90 1.65
N VAL A 25 10.96 7.74 1.68
CA VAL A 25 9.99 8.72 1.19
C VAL A 25 9.92 9.93 2.14
N VAL A 26 9.97 9.76 3.46
CA VAL A 26 10.03 10.90 4.39
C VAL A 26 11.35 11.68 4.28
N ALA A 27 12.47 11.02 3.96
CA ALA A 27 13.75 11.69 3.76
C ALA A 27 13.94 12.25 2.34
N LEU A 28 13.32 11.63 1.31
CA LEU A 28 13.46 12.02 -0.09
C LEU A 28 12.25 12.78 -0.64
N SER A 29 11.05 12.60 -0.09
CA SER A 29 9.85 13.38 -0.46
C SER A 29 9.62 14.60 0.41
N LEU A 30 10.53 14.94 1.32
CA LEU A 30 10.69 16.31 1.82
C LEU A 30 11.31 17.23 0.73
N GLY A 31 11.01 16.97 -0.55
CA GLY A 31 10.74 17.97 -1.56
C GLY A 31 9.48 18.75 -1.14
N TRP A 32 9.29 18.89 0.16
CA TRP A 32 8.31 19.74 0.77
C TRP A 32 8.69 21.19 0.47
N SER A 33 8.26 21.63 -0.70
CA SER A 33 8.19 23.04 -1.08
C SER A 33 6.92 23.65 -0.47
N ALA A 34 6.65 23.38 0.79
CA ALA A 34 5.72 24.17 1.57
C ALA A 34 6.46 25.37 2.17
N PRO A 35 5.81 26.52 2.37
CA PRO A 35 6.44 27.78 2.73
C PRO A 35 6.89 27.81 4.20
N LEU A 36 7.80 26.90 4.59
CA LEU A 36 8.61 27.00 5.80
C LEU A 36 9.96 27.67 5.51
N ARG A 37 10.17 28.18 4.29
CA ARG A 37 11.20 29.17 4.06
C ARG A 37 10.72 30.49 4.63
N ALA A 38 11.01 30.72 5.91
CA ALA A 38 11.34 32.07 6.32
C ALA A 38 12.36 32.60 5.30
N ALA A 39 12.09 33.75 4.74
CA ALA A 39 12.96 34.39 3.76
C ALA A 39 14.37 34.55 4.38
N GLY A 40 15.30 33.62 4.04
CA GLY A 40 16.65 33.65 4.57
C GLY A 40 17.16 32.31 5.08
N GLY A 41 17.03 31.23 4.33
CA GLY A 41 17.97 30.14 4.16
C GLY A 41 18.49 29.31 5.35
N GLU A 42 18.31 29.66 6.61
CA GLU A 42 18.81 28.89 7.74
C GLU A 42 17.75 27.96 8.34
N GLU A 43 18.15 26.69 8.48
CA GLU A 43 17.35 25.65 9.11
C GLU A 43 17.11 25.97 10.60
N SER A 44 15.86 25.92 11.04
CA SER A 44 15.48 26.21 12.43
C SER A 44 16.08 25.20 13.40
N LEU A 45 16.18 25.55 14.68
CA LEU A 45 16.64 24.62 15.72
C LEU A 45 15.72 23.41 15.85
N ALA A 46 14.41 23.60 15.64
CA ALA A 46 13.42 22.51 15.65
C ALA A 46 13.65 21.51 14.50
N GLU A 47 13.92 22.00 13.28
CA GLU A 47 14.22 21.15 12.11
C GLU A 47 15.52 20.36 12.29
N ARG A 48 16.58 21.01 12.79
CA ARG A 48 17.86 20.33 13.12
C ARG A 48 17.68 19.25 14.19
N SER A 49 16.88 19.55 15.21
CA SER A 49 16.58 18.57 16.26
C SER A 49 15.76 17.40 15.70
N LEU A 50 14.77 17.67 14.86
CA LEU A 50 13.97 16.65 14.19
C LEU A 50 14.84 15.73 13.33
N LYS A 51 15.71 16.29 12.51
CA LYS A 51 16.64 15.48 11.68
C LYS A 51 17.52 14.56 12.51
N ARG A 52 18.10 15.07 13.60
CA ARG A 52 18.94 14.26 14.51
C ARG A 52 18.14 13.12 15.14
N ILE A 53 16.92 13.38 15.60
CA ILE A 53 16.04 12.36 16.20
C ILE A 53 15.62 11.32 15.17
N ALA A 54 15.24 11.76 13.97
CA ALA A 54 14.85 10.87 12.88
C ALA A 54 16.01 9.98 12.41
N GLU A 55 17.24 10.51 12.37
CA GLU A 55 18.45 9.74 12.07
C GLU A 55 18.69 8.67 13.13
N LYS A 56 18.67 9.02 14.42
CA LYS A 56 18.79 8.08 15.53
C LYS A 56 17.72 6.98 15.47
N GLN A 57 16.47 7.35 15.14
CA GLN A 57 15.39 6.40 14.92
C GLN A 57 15.71 5.45 13.77
N ARG A 58 16.16 5.98 12.62
CA ARG A 58 16.50 5.19 11.44
C ARG A 58 17.58 4.16 11.74
N GLU A 59 18.67 4.58 12.41
CA GLU A 59 19.77 3.71 12.82
C GLU A 59 19.28 2.59 13.75
N LEU A 60 18.51 2.94 14.78
CA LEU A 60 17.92 2.00 15.72
C LEU A 60 17.12 0.88 15.02
N PHE A 61 16.24 1.25 14.09
CA PHE A 61 15.44 0.26 13.36
C PHE A 61 16.25 -0.52 12.32
N ALA A 62 17.30 0.09 11.74
CA ALA A 62 18.21 -0.61 10.84
C ALA A 62 19.04 -1.67 11.58
N GLU A 63 19.51 -1.36 12.79
CA GLU A 63 20.21 -2.32 13.66
C GLU A 63 19.28 -3.46 14.09
N ALA A 64 18.05 -3.13 14.50
CA ALA A 64 17.04 -4.14 14.85
C ALA A 64 16.74 -5.09 13.67
N ALA A 65 16.62 -4.56 12.46
CA ALA A 65 16.41 -5.37 11.27
C ALA A 65 17.60 -6.29 10.95
N LYS A 66 18.85 -5.83 11.19
CA LYS A 66 20.05 -6.66 11.01
C LYS A 66 20.17 -7.75 12.07
N ALA A 67 19.77 -7.45 13.31
CA ALA A 67 19.83 -8.42 14.41
C ALA A 67 18.81 -9.58 14.24
N GLY A 68 17.69 -9.33 13.59
CA GLY A 68 16.66 -10.37 13.37
C GLY A 68 16.27 -11.08 14.66
N ASP A 69 16.40 -12.41 14.68
CA ASP A 69 16.07 -13.24 15.84
C ASP A 69 17.04 -13.04 17.04
N ALA A 70 18.21 -12.44 16.81
CA ALA A 70 19.20 -12.12 17.86
C ALA A 70 18.94 -10.77 18.53
N LEU A 71 17.84 -10.09 18.20
CA LEU A 71 17.51 -8.79 18.79
C LEU A 71 17.26 -8.91 20.29
N ASP A 72 18.03 -8.13 21.09
CA ASP A 72 17.75 -7.95 22.51
C ASP A 72 16.54 -7.00 22.70
N ALA A 73 15.37 -7.61 22.84
CA ALA A 73 14.12 -6.88 22.94
C ALA A 73 14.05 -5.86 24.09
N PRO A 74 14.55 -6.14 25.33
CA PRO A 74 14.60 -5.16 26.41
C PRO A 74 15.45 -3.94 26.07
N THR A 75 16.64 -4.13 25.52
CA THR A 75 17.53 -3.04 25.11
C THR A 75 16.91 -2.23 23.98
N PHE A 76 16.35 -2.88 22.96
CA PHE A 76 15.63 -2.20 21.88
C PHE A 76 14.47 -1.35 22.41
N GLN A 77 13.65 -1.90 23.31
CA GLN A 77 12.53 -1.16 23.93
C GLN A 77 13.02 0.08 24.69
N THR A 78 14.12 -0.02 25.44
CA THR A 78 14.72 1.12 26.15
C THR A 78 15.21 2.20 25.18
N GLN A 79 15.82 1.80 24.07
CA GLN A 79 16.27 2.72 23.03
C GLN A 79 15.11 3.42 22.33
N VAL A 80 14.02 2.69 22.02
CA VAL A 80 12.77 3.26 21.48
C VAL A 80 12.20 4.30 22.44
N GLN A 81 12.11 4.00 23.74
CA GLN A 81 11.63 4.94 24.76
C GLN A 81 12.52 6.21 24.82
N SER A 82 13.84 6.06 24.68
CA SER A 82 14.75 7.21 24.61
C SER A 82 14.45 8.10 23.41
N VAL A 83 14.22 7.53 22.23
CA VAL A 83 13.85 8.29 21.01
C VAL A 83 12.47 8.94 21.17
N ALA A 84 11.50 8.24 21.73
CA ALA A 84 10.17 8.79 22.01
C ALA A 84 10.24 10.00 22.93
N HIS A 85 11.05 9.91 24.00
CA HIS A 85 11.26 11.03 24.92
C HIS A 85 11.89 12.26 24.23
N GLU A 86 12.82 12.05 23.30
CA GLU A 86 13.39 13.16 22.51
C GLU A 86 12.34 13.85 21.63
N TYR A 87 11.41 13.09 21.01
CA TYR A 87 10.25 13.67 20.31
C TYR A 87 9.34 14.46 21.25
N GLU A 88 9.04 13.94 22.43
CA GLU A 88 8.21 14.64 23.42
C GLU A 88 8.83 15.98 23.85
N LEU A 89 10.14 16.00 24.09
CA LEU A 89 10.87 17.25 24.42
C LEU A 89 10.84 18.24 23.24
N LEU A 90 11.06 17.75 22.01
CA LEU A 90 10.96 18.57 20.81
C LEU A 90 9.58 19.23 20.70
N LEU A 91 8.50 18.46 20.85
CA LEU A 91 7.13 18.94 20.71
C LEU A 91 6.66 19.82 21.87
N ARG A 92 7.16 19.55 23.08
CA ARG A 92 6.91 20.44 24.25
C ARG A 92 7.47 21.83 24.02
N ASN A 93 8.66 21.92 23.42
CA ASN A 93 9.32 23.19 23.12
C ASN A 93 8.80 23.84 21.83
N ASN A 94 8.14 23.07 20.96
CA ASN A 94 7.66 23.52 19.66
C ASN A 94 6.24 22.97 19.39
N PRO A 95 5.21 23.42 20.11
CA PRO A 95 3.86 22.82 20.08
C PRO A 95 3.08 23.03 18.76
N SER A 96 3.56 23.89 17.87
CA SER A 96 3.02 24.13 16.53
C SER A 96 3.83 23.49 15.41
N PHE A 97 4.81 22.63 15.73
CA PHE A 97 5.70 22.03 14.74
C PHE A 97 5.08 20.75 14.15
N ALA A 98 4.26 20.88 13.10
CA ALA A 98 3.54 19.79 12.46
C ALA A 98 4.43 18.62 12.07
N ALA A 99 5.61 18.87 11.46
CA ALA A 99 6.56 17.85 11.06
C ALA A 99 7.05 16.96 12.22
N GLY A 100 7.22 17.54 13.41
CA GLY A 100 7.57 16.80 14.62
C GLY A 100 6.47 15.83 15.05
N TYR A 101 5.20 16.25 14.98
CA TYR A 101 4.06 15.37 15.26
C TYR A 101 3.94 14.25 14.23
N VAL A 102 4.20 14.53 12.94
CA VAL A 102 4.25 13.49 11.90
C VAL A 102 5.29 12.43 12.24
N ALA A 103 6.53 12.84 12.47
CA ALA A 103 7.62 11.92 12.75
C ALA A 103 7.39 11.09 14.02
N TYR A 104 6.90 11.71 15.08
CA TYR A 104 6.55 11.01 16.32
C TYR A 104 5.39 10.03 16.11
N GLY A 105 4.35 10.43 15.36
CA GLY A 105 3.25 9.55 14.99
C GLY A 105 3.73 8.30 14.25
N PHE A 106 4.67 8.45 13.32
CA PHE A 106 5.27 7.32 12.61
C PHE A 106 6.09 6.38 13.53
N LEU A 107 6.87 6.93 14.47
CA LEU A 107 7.53 6.11 15.48
C LEU A 107 6.52 5.26 16.25
N LEU A 108 5.49 5.90 16.77
CA LEU A 108 4.44 5.25 17.57
C LEU A 108 3.71 4.15 16.77
N GLY A 109 3.34 4.44 15.53
CA GLY A 109 2.73 3.43 14.64
C GLY A 109 3.64 2.23 14.41
N LYS A 110 4.94 2.48 14.17
CA LYS A 110 5.94 1.44 13.93
C LYS A 110 6.15 0.51 15.13
N VAL A 111 5.94 1.01 16.34
CA VAL A 111 6.04 0.21 17.56
C VAL A 111 4.69 -0.32 18.07
N GLY A 112 3.64 -0.26 17.23
CA GLY A 112 2.33 -0.82 17.52
C GLY A 112 1.45 0.04 18.45
N MET A 113 1.82 1.28 18.71
CA MET A 113 1.04 2.23 19.53
C MET A 113 0.04 3.01 18.65
N ALA A 114 -0.86 2.29 17.99
CA ALA A 114 -1.75 2.81 16.94
C ALA A 114 -2.60 4.01 17.41
N THR A 115 -3.19 3.94 18.59
CA THR A 115 -4.03 5.03 19.14
C THR A 115 -3.23 6.31 19.36
N GLN A 116 -2.01 6.20 19.90
CA GLN A 116 -1.13 7.35 20.12
C GLN A 116 -0.60 7.89 18.79
N SER A 117 -0.27 7.00 17.84
CA SER A 117 0.10 7.37 16.47
C SER A 117 -1.00 8.22 15.82
N ALA A 118 -2.24 7.74 15.83
CA ALA A 118 -3.37 8.47 15.29
C ALA A 118 -3.57 9.85 15.96
N ALA A 119 -3.39 9.94 17.28
CA ALA A 119 -3.48 11.22 17.99
C ALA A 119 -2.42 12.23 17.54
N MET A 120 -1.16 11.78 17.34
CA MET A 120 -0.10 12.66 16.83
C MET A 120 -0.38 13.10 15.39
N LEU A 121 -0.82 12.19 14.54
CA LEU A 121 -1.17 12.49 13.15
C LEU A 121 -2.37 13.43 13.05
N LEU A 122 -3.39 13.27 13.90
CA LEU A 122 -4.51 14.22 13.99
C LEU A 122 -4.03 15.61 14.39
N LYS A 123 -3.10 15.68 15.35
CA LYS A 123 -2.51 16.97 15.74
C LYS A 123 -1.71 17.59 14.60
N ALA A 124 -0.92 16.81 13.89
CA ALA A 124 -0.22 17.26 12.68
C ALA A 124 -1.19 17.80 11.64
N ASN A 125 -2.28 17.07 11.37
CA ASN A 125 -3.32 17.47 10.42
C ASN A 125 -4.08 18.76 10.82
N GLN A 126 -4.21 19.03 12.12
CA GLN A 126 -4.78 20.29 12.62
C GLN A 126 -3.84 21.49 12.41
N LEU A 127 -2.53 21.26 12.54
CA LEU A 127 -1.50 22.28 12.38
C LEU A 127 -1.21 22.57 10.91
N ASP A 128 -1.19 21.53 10.09
CA ASP A 128 -0.97 21.60 8.65
C ASP A 128 -1.86 20.57 7.95
N PRO A 129 -3.00 20.96 7.38
CA PRO A 129 -3.93 20.06 6.72
C PRO A 129 -3.47 19.58 5.33
N ASP A 130 -2.40 20.17 4.78
CA ASP A 130 -1.97 19.95 3.41
C ASP A 130 -0.79 18.96 3.30
N ILE A 131 -0.59 18.14 4.32
CA ILE A 131 0.41 17.06 4.32
C ILE A 131 -0.24 15.77 3.77
N PRO A 132 0.04 15.35 2.52
CA PRO A 132 -0.62 14.21 1.89
C PRO A 132 -0.35 12.90 2.65
N LEU A 133 0.87 12.73 3.15
CA LEU A 133 1.27 11.55 3.92
C LEU A 133 0.45 11.41 5.23
N VAL A 134 0.14 12.51 5.90
CA VAL A 134 -0.71 12.51 7.11
C VAL A 134 -2.13 12.08 6.77
N LYS A 135 -2.69 12.60 5.67
CA LYS A 135 -4.01 12.17 5.17
C LYS A 135 -4.02 10.66 4.92
N ASN A 136 -3.03 10.17 4.20
CA ASN A 136 -2.93 8.75 3.89
C ASN A 136 -2.85 7.87 5.16
N GLN A 137 -2.03 8.25 6.13
CA GLN A 137 -1.89 7.48 7.38
C GLN A 137 -3.15 7.53 8.25
N LEU A 138 -3.86 8.65 8.30
CA LEU A 138 -5.16 8.73 8.98
C LEU A 138 -6.21 7.85 8.29
N GLY A 139 -6.18 7.77 6.96
CA GLY A 139 -6.98 6.82 6.20
C GLY A 139 -6.68 5.37 6.59
N ASN A 140 -5.39 5.00 6.67
CA ASN A 140 -4.98 3.65 7.10
C ASN A 140 -5.47 3.33 8.51
N HIS A 141 -5.27 4.22 9.49
CA HIS A 141 -5.76 4.00 10.85
C HIS A 141 -7.28 3.78 10.91
N LEU A 142 -8.04 4.57 10.13
CA LEU A 142 -9.50 4.41 10.08
C LEU A 142 -9.91 3.09 9.41
N ALA A 143 -9.20 2.66 8.37
CA ALA A 143 -9.44 1.37 7.72
C ALA A 143 -9.16 0.19 8.67
N GLU A 144 -8.02 0.23 9.37
CA GLU A 144 -7.63 -0.76 10.39
C GLU A 144 -8.62 -0.80 11.57
N ASP A 145 -9.23 0.34 11.93
CA ASP A 145 -10.30 0.46 12.93
C ASP A 145 -11.68 -0.06 12.42
N GLY A 146 -11.78 -0.55 11.19
CA GLY A 146 -13.05 -1.00 10.58
C GLY A 146 -13.99 0.16 10.25
N LYS A 147 -13.47 1.32 9.88
CA LYS A 147 -14.23 2.53 9.52
C LYS A 147 -13.97 2.96 8.07
N PRO A 148 -14.21 2.09 7.08
CA PRO A 148 -13.81 2.34 5.69
C PRO A 148 -14.48 3.56 5.07
N LEU A 149 -15.75 3.83 5.40
CA LEU A 149 -16.46 5.01 4.90
C LEU A 149 -15.86 6.33 5.41
N GLN A 150 -15.21 6.32 6.58
CA GLN A 150 -14.48 7.47 7.10
C GLN A 150 -13.05 7.53 6.57
N ALA A 151 -12.45 6.41 6.20
CA ALA A 151 -11.10 6.33 5.64
C ALA A 151 -11.01 6.88 4.22
N ALA A 152 -12.00 6.59 3.36
CA ALA A 152 -11.99 6.95 1.95
C ALA A 152 -11.77 8.45 1.69
N PRO A 153 -12.43 9.41 2.39
CA PRO A 153 -12.17 10.83 2.23
C PRO A 153 -10.72 11.24 2.49
N TYR A 154 -10.04 10.56 3.41
CA TYR A 154 -8.63 10.83 3.71
C TYR A 154 -7.71 10.35 2.58
N PHE A 155 -7.92 9.15 2.01
CA PHE A 155 -7.16 8.69 0.84
C PHE A 155 -7.40 9.60 -0.37
N ILE A 156 -8.64 10.00 -0.62
CA ILE A 156 -8.98 10.94 -1.70
C ILE A 156 -8.28 12.29 -1.49
N ALA A 157 -8.22 12.79 -0.25
CA ALA A 157 -7.51 14.02 0.06
C ALA A 157 -5.99 13.87 -0.16
N ALA A 158 -5.39 12.72 0.21
CA ALA A 158 -3.98 12.43 -0.06
C ALA A 158 -3.67 12.44 -1.56
N ILE A 159 -4.52 11.80 -2.38
CA ILE A 159 -4.41 11.80 -3.85
C ILE A 159 -4.52 13.22 -4.43
N LYS A 160 -5.47 14.04 -3.93
CA LYS A 160 -5.61 15.42 -4.39
C LYS A 160 -4.37 16.28 -4.12
N LEU A 161 -3.74 16.08 -2.97
CA LEU A 161 -2.52 16.80 -2.57
C LEU A 161 -1.27 16.29 -3.31
N ALA A 162 -1.19 14.99 -3.59
CA ALA A 162 -0.06 14.37 -4.27
C ALA A 162 -0.54 13.34 -5.32
N PRO A 163 -1.08 13.80 -6.47
CA PRO A 163 -1.71 12.93 -7.46
C PRO A 163 -0.74 11.98 -8.18
N LYS A 164 0.56 12.20 -8.06
CA LYS A 164 1.60 11.36 -8.65
C LYS A 164 2.19 10.32 -7.67
N GLU A 165 1.63 10.20 -6.46
CA GLU A 165 2.08 9.20 -5.51
C GLU A 165 1.29 7.88 -5.73
N PRO A 166 1.91 6.85 -6.31
CA PRO A 166 1.20 5.63 -6.71
C PRO A 166 0.59 4.88 -5.53
N LEU A 167 1.23 4.94 -4.36
CA LEU A 167 0.78 4.25 -3.17
C LEU A 167 -0.61 4.72 -2.70
N TYR A 168 -0.93 6.02 -2.84
CA TYR A 168 -2.21 6.54 -2.40
C TYR A 168 -3.37 6.04 -3.26
N HIS A 169 -3.15 5.93 -4.56
CA HIS A 169 -4.11 5.31 -5.47
C HIS A 169 -4.29 3.82 -5.16
N TYR A 170 -3.19 3.09 -4.95
CA TYR A 170 -3.24 1.67 -4.60
C TYR A 170 -4.03 1.42 -3.31
N GLN A 171 -3.78 2.20 -2.26
CA GLN A 171 -4.46 2.06 -0.98
C GLN A 171 -5.95 2.41 -1.06
N LEU A 172 -6.33 3.42 -1.85
CA LEU A 172 -7.75 3.69 -2.11
C LEU A 172 -8.41 2.50 -2.82
N GLY A 173 -7.81 1.97 -3.88
CA GLY A 173 -8.32 0.79 -4.58
C GLY A 173 -8.47 -0.42 -3.66
N THR A 174 -7.49 -0.67 -2.81
CA THR A 174 -7.52 -1.77 -1.82
C THR A 174 -8.66 -1.57 -0.82
N LEU A 175 -8.81 -0.38 -0.25
CA LEU A 175 -9.92 -0.06 0.66
C LEU A 175 -11.29 -0.34 0.02
N LEU A 176 -11.49 0.13 -1.23
CA LEU A 176 -12.76 -0.03 -1.95
C LEU A 176 -13.08 -1.51 -2.24
N VAL A 177 -12.05 -2.34 -2.44
CA VAL A 177 -12.24 -3.80 -2.62
C VAL A 177 -12.54 -4.49 -1.30
N GLU A 178 -11.75 -4.22 -0.26
CA GLU A 178 -11.85 -4.91 1.04
C GLU A 178 -13.14 -4.58 1.77
N ALA A 179 -13.61 -3.33 1.66
CA ALA A 179 -14.84 -2.86 2.30
C ALA A 179 -16.01 -2.69 1.29
N ARG A 180 -16.02 -3.49 0.22
CA ARG A 180 -17.01 -3.39 -0.87
C ARG A 180 -18.46 -3.40 -0.37
N ASP A 181 -18.77 -4.29 0.54
CA ASP A 181 -20.14 -4.44 1.04
C ASP A 181 -20.59 -3.21 1.84
N GLU A 182 -19.72 -2.64 2.66
CA GLU A 182 -20.00 -1.42 3.42
C GLU A 182 -20.25 -0.22 2.51
N PHE A 183 -19.44 -0.08 1.44
CA PHE A 183 -19.65 0.98 0.45
C PHE A 183 -20.99 0.84 -0.26
N LEU A 184 -21.35 -0.37 -0.69
CA LEU A 184 -22.65 -0.63 -1.35
C LEU A 184 -23.81 -0.41 -0.39
N GLN A 185 -23.71 -0.87 0.87
CA GLN A 185 -24.75 -0.69 1.88
C GLN A 185 -24.94 0.78 2.28
N SER A 186 -23.93 1.63 2.10
CA SER A 186 -24.05 3.07 2.35
C SER A 186 -25.06 3.76 1.42
N GLY A 187 -25.43 3.12 0.29
CA GLY A 187 -26.31 3.67 -0.73
C GLY A 187 -25.69 4.80 -1.57
N GLN A 188 -24.45 5.15 -1.33
CA GLN A 188 -23.74 6.19 -2.09
C GLN A 188 -23.10 5.65 -3.38
N TRP A 189 -22.95 4.32 -3.48
CA TRP A 189 -22.28 3.63 -4.57
C TRP A 189 -23.20 2.59 -5.19
N THR A 190 -23.21 2.53 -6.50
CA THR A 190 -23.70 1.36 -7.24
C THR A 190 -22.54 0.38 -7.42
N ARG A 191 -22.84 -0.89 -7.72
CA ARG A 191 -21.82 -1.89 -8.03
C ARG A 191 -20.92 -1.40 -9.17
N ALA A 192 -21.50 -0.95 -10.28
CA ALA A 192 -20.76 -0.47 -11.43
C ALA A 192 -19.84 0.71 -11.10
N SER A 193 -20.36 1.75 -10.39
CA SER A 193 -19.53 2.91 -10.03
C SER A 193 -18.40 2.58 -9.06
N LEU A 194 -18.59 1.60 -8.17
CA LEU A 194 -17.56 1.15 -7.25
C LEU A 194 -16.48 0.37 -8.00
N ASP A 195 -16.85 -0.54 -8.88
CA ASP A 195 -15.92 -1.34 -9.66
C ASP A 195 -15.09 -0.46 -10.62
N GLU A 196 -15.70 0.56 -11.23
CA GLU A 196 -15.00 1.57 -12.03
C GLU A 196 -14.00 2.38 -11.18
N ALA A 197 -14.37 2.78 -9.96
CA ALA A 197 -13.47 3.50 -9.07
C ALA A 197 -12.27 2.64 -8.63
N VAL A 198 -12.50 1.36 -8.32
CA VAL A 198 -11.45 0.37 -8.04
C VAL A 198 -10.49 0.25 -9.22
N HIS A 199 -11.05 0.02 -10.41
CA HIS A 199 -10.26 -0.12 -11.65
C HIS A 199 -9.41 1.12 -11.91
N HIS A 200 -10.01 2.32 -11.83
CA HIS A 200 -9.30 3.58 -12.03
C HIS A 200 -8.17 3.77 -11.00
N ALA A 201 -8.42 3.44 -9.74
CA ALA A 201 -7.40 3.57 -8.68
C ALA A 201 -6.21 2.64 -8.94
N PHE A 202 -6.42 1.37 -9.25
CA PHE A 202 -5.32 0.44 -9.55
C PHE A 202 -4.63 0.77 -10.87
N LYS A 203 -5.36 1.23 -11.89
CA LYS A 203 -4.78 1.73 -13.14
C LYS A 203 -3.80 2.86 -12.88
N SER A 204 -4.24 3.88 -12.13
CA SER A 204 -3.38 5.02 -11.79
C SER A 204 -2.13 4.60 -11.02
N ALA A 205 -2.26 3.67 -10.06
CA ALA A 205 -1.11 3.15 -9.32
C ALA A 205 -0.11 2.42 -10.24
N ALA A 206 -0.61 1.58 -11.15
CA ALA A 206 0.22 0.83 -12.11
C ALA A 206 0.93 1.74 -13.12
N GLU A 207 0.23 2.75 -13.65
CA GLU A 207 0.80 3.72 -14.60
C GLU A 207 1.88 4.60 -13.94
N LEU A 208 1.69 4.99 -12.67
CA LEU A 208 2.64 5.83 -11.92
C LEU A 208 3.87 5.04 -11.43
N ALA A 209 3.74 3.75 -11.22
CA ALA A 209 4.84 2.88 -10.77
C ALA A 209 4.84 1.56 -11.56
N PRO A 210 5.19 1.59 -12.87
CA PRO A 210 5.11 0.42 -13.74
C PRO A 210 6.01 -0.73 -13.28
N ASP A 211 7.07 -0.47 -12.53
CA ASP A 211 7.98 -1.49 -11.99
C ASP A 211 7.41 -2.27 -10.79
N ARG A 212 6.30 -1.79 -10.20
CA ARG A 212 5.66 -2.46 -9.08
C ARG A 212 4.73 -3.55 -9.60
N PHE A 213 5.20 -4.79 -9.55
CA PHE A 213 4.43 -5.98 -10.00
C PHE A 213 3.04 -6.06 -9.34
N GLU A 214 2.97 -5.83 -8.05
CA GLU A 214 1.73 -5.85 -7.27
C GLU A 214 0.68 -4.85 -7.80
N PHE A 215 1.08 -3.64 -8.17
CA PHE A 215 0.16 -2.63 -8.69
C PHE A 215 -0.38 -3.03 -10.07
N ALA A 216 0.50 -3.50 -10.95
CA ALA A 216 0.11 -4.02 -12.26
C ALA A 216 -0.81 -5.25 -12.14
N TYR A 217 -0.55 -6.13 -11.17
CA TYR A 217 -1.38 -7.30 -10.90
C TYR A 217 -2.81 -6.89 -10.49
N ARG A 218 -2.94 -5.99 -9.52
CA ARG A 218 -4.25 -5.50 -9.08
C ARG A 218 -5.02 -4.77 -10.18
N TYR A 219 -4.30 -4.03 -11.04
CA TYR A 219 -4.90 -3.43 -12.21
C TYR A 219 -5.43 -4.48 -13.19
N ALA A 220 -4.64 -5.48 -13.55
CA ALA A 220 -5.07 -6.56 -14.44
C ALA A 220 -6.23 -7.37 -13.87
N GLU A 221 -6.25 -7.61 -12.55
CA GLU A 221 -7.32 -8.31 -11.85
C GLU A 221 -8.64 -7.53 -11.88
N SER A 222 -8.58 -6.20 -11.75
CA SER A 222 -9.77 -5.35 -11.66
C SER A 222 -10.66 -5.34 -12.92
N PHE A 223 -10.15 -5.78 -14.07
CA PHE A 223 -10.97 -5.92 -15.28
C PHE A 223 -12.10 -6.94 -15.13
N TYR A 224 -11.92 -7.96 -14.28
CA TYR A 224 -12.93 -9.00 -14.09
C TYR A 224 -14.20 -8.50 -13.38
N ASP A 225 -14.10 -7.42 -12.64
CA ASP A 225 -15.21 -6.84 -11.89
C ASP A 225 -16.03 -5.83 -12.70
N LEU A 226 -15.48 -5.30 -13.80
CA LEU A 226 -16.15 -4.31 -14.64
C LEU A 226 -17.37 -4.89 -15.36
N GLU A 227 -18.44 -4.12 -15.46
CA GLU A 227 -19.64 -4.49 -16.23
C GLU A 227 -19.34 -4.58 -17.74
N HIS A 228 -18.53 -3.66 -18.25
CA HIS A 228 -18.12 -3.59 -19.66
C HIS A 228 -16.60 -3.50 -19.77
N PRO A 229 -15.87 -4.61 -19.52
CA PRO A 229 -14.41 -4.57 -19.53
C PRO A 229 -13.83 -4.51 -20.94
N ASP A 230 -12.77 -3.73 -21.12
CA ASP A 230 -11.92 -3.85 -22.30
C ASP A 230 -11.03 -5.09 -22.18
N TRP A 231 -11.52 -6.20 -22.68
CA TRP A 231 -10.77 -7.47 -22.66
C TRP A 231 -9.48 -7.43 -23.46
N SER A 232 -9.34 -6.52 -24.43
CA SER A 232 -8.08 -6.36 -25.16
C SER A 232 -7.01 -5.71 -24.30
N ALA A 233 -7.38 -4.66 -23.56
CA ALA A 233 -6.49 -4.04 -22.56
C ALA A 233 -6.17 -5.01 -21.41
N ALA A 234 -7.14 -5.80 -20.96
CA ALA A 234 -6.92 -6.85 -19.95
C ALA A 234 -5.90 -7.89 -20.43
N LEU A 235 -6.01 -8.37 -21.68
CA LEU A 235 -5.06 -9.32 -22.25
C LEU A 235 -3.65 -8.75 -22.28
N GLN A 236 -3.51 -7.50 -22.69
CA GLN A 236 -2.22 -6.82 -22.70
C GLN A 236 -1.63 -6.75 -21.28
N ALA A 237 -2.41 -6.32 -20.28
CA ALA A 237 -1.95 -6.21 -18.90
C ALA A 237 -1.45 -7.56 -18.35
N TRP A 238 -2.17 -8.65 -18.60
CA TRP A 238 -1.75 -9.99 -18.16
C TRP A 238 -0.50 -10.50 -18.90
N SER A 239 -0.36 -10.19 -20.20
CA SER A 239 0.82 -10.56 -20.99
C SER A 239 2.08 -9.81 -20.51
N GLU A 240 1.98 -8.52 -20.23
CA GLU A 240 3.08 -7.72 -19.66
C GLU A 240 3.50 -8.21 -18.27
N LEU A 241 2.54 -8.66 -17.46
CA LEU A 241 2.81 -9.28 -16.16
C LEU A 241 3.52 -10.62 -16.30
N GLU A 242 3.15 -11.44 -17.30
CA GLU A 242 3.83 -12.72 -17.57
C GLU A 242 5.32 -12.52 -17.84
N GLU A 243 5.67 -11.54 -18.67
CA GLU A 243 7.07 -11.24 -19.01
C GLU A 243 7.91 -10.85 -17.79
N ARG A 244 7.26 -10.26 -16.79
CA ARG A 244 7.89 -9.70 -15.58
C ARG A 244 7.75 -10.61 -14.35
N ALA A 245 7.03 -11.72 -14.48
CA ALA A 245 6.74 -12.61 -13.35
C ALA A 245 8.03 -13.20 -12.77
N PRO A 246 8.28 -13.03 -11.45
CA PRO A 246 9.55 -13.42 -10.84
C PRO A 246 9.75 -14.94 -10.77
N THR A 247 8.67 -15.72 -10.70
CA THR A 247 8.72 -17.17 -10.58
C THR A 247 8.00 -17.89 -11.72
N ALA A 248 8.35 -19.16 -11.95
CA ALA A 248 7.69 -19.98 -12.95
C ALA A 248 6.19 -20.19 -12.68
N ILE A 249 5.81 -20.34 -11.40
CA ILE A 249 4.41 -20.49 -11.02
C ILE A 249 3.61 -19.22 -11.27
N GLU A 250 4.16 -18.05 -10.93
CA GLU A 250 3.51 -16.77 -11.22
C GLU A 250 3.36 -16.56 -12.74
N ARG A 251 4.39 -16.86 -13.51
CA ARG A 251 4.33 -16.76 -14.98
C ARG A 251 3.23 -17.63 -15.56
N GLN A 252 3.12 -18.88 -15.12
CA GLN A 252 2.07 -19.79 -15.57
C GLN A 252 0.68 -19.36 -15.08
N THR A 253 0.59 -18.72 -13.91
CA THR A 253 -0.65 -18.12 -13.43
C THR A 253 -1.11 -16.98 -14.36
N MET A 254 -0.21 -16.09 -14.75
CA MET A 254 -0.52 -15.01 -15.72
C MET A 254 -0.98 -15.57 -17.06
N ARG A 255 -0.37 -16.67 -17.53
CA ARG A 255 -0.82 -17.37 -18.76
C ARG A 255 -2.25 -17.89 -18.65
N LEU A 256 -2.64 -18.45 -17.52
CA LEU A 256 -4.02 -18.88 -17.32
C LEU A 256 -5.00 -17.71 -17.34
N HIS A 257 -4.62 -16.56 -16.76
CA HIS A 257 -5.44 -15.35 -16.90
C HIS A 257 -5.51 -14.86 -18.34
N ALA A 258 -4.40 -14.80 -19.06
CA ALA A 258 -4.37 -14.45 -20.47
C ALA A 258 -5.22 -15.42 -21.32
N ALA A 259 -5.13 -16.74 -21.06
CA ALA A 259 -5.95 -17.73 -21.72
C ALA A 259 -7.45 -17.53 -21.48
N ASN A 260 -7.84 -17.24 -20.22
CA ASN A 260 -9.23 -16.92 -19.88
C ASN A 260 -9.73 -15.67 -20.65
N ILE A 261 -8.91 -14.63 -20.72
CA ILE A 261 -9.27 -13.44 -21.51
C ILE A 261 -9.36 -13.76 -23.01
N CYS A 262 -8.48 -14.60 -23.53
CA CYS A 262 -8.57 -15.06 -24.92
C CYS A 262 -9.89 -15.78 -25.21
N LEU A 263 -10.40 -16.60 -24.29
CA LEU A 263 -11.74 -17.22 -24.43
C LEU A 263 -12.84 -16.15 -24.48
N LYS A 264 -12.79 -15.13 -23.63
CA LYS A 264 -13.77 -14.01 -23.65
C LYS A 264 -13.72 -13.19 -24.94
N LEU A 265 -12.56 -13.09 -25.58
CA LEU A 265 -12.34 -12.46 -26.88
C LEU A 265 -12.65 -13.35 -28.08
N GLY A 266 -13.03 -14.62 -27.86
CA GLY A 266 -13.22 -15.60 -28.95
C GLY A 266 -11.93 -16.06 -29.63
N LYS A 267 -10.74 -15.75 -29.07
CA LYS A 267 -9.42 -16.13 -29.59
C LYS A 267 -9.06 -17.56 -29.13
N ARG A 268 -9.83 -18.52 -29.58
CA ARG A 268 -9.79 -19.89 -29.11
C ARG A 268 -8.42 -20.56 -29.28
N GLU A 269 -7.85 -20.53 -30.48
CA GLU A 269 -6.56 -21.17 -30.81
C GLU A 269 -5.44 -20.60 -29.90
N HIS A 270 -5.48 -19.29 -29.64
CA HIS A 270 -4.52 -18.65 -28.75
C HIS A 270 -4.70 -19.10 -27.29
N ALA A 271 -5.94 -19.21 -26.81
CA ALA A 271 -6.20 -19.73 -25.46
C ALA A 271 -5.69 -21.17 -25.31
N GLU A 272 -5.92 -22.03 -26.31
CA GLU A 272 -5.47 -23.42 -26.33
C GLU A 272 -3.94 -23.52 -26.29
N ALA A 273 -3.25 -22.70 -27.07
CA ALA A 273 -1.79 -22.63 -27.07
C ALA A 273 -1.23 -22.22 -25.71
N LEU A 274 -1.81 -21.20 -25.06
CA LEU A 274 -1.40 -20.76 -23.73
C LEU A 274 -1.63 -21.85 -22.67
N ILE A 275 -2.82 -22.47 -22.66
CA ILE A 275 -3.17 -23.55 -21.72
C ILE A 275 -2.23 -24.75 -21.85
N ALA A 276 -1.82 -25.12 -23.08
CA ALA A 276 -0.93 -26.24 -23.32
C ALA A 276 0.43 -26.08 -22.65
N THR A 277 0.92 -24.85 -22.50
CA THR A 277 2.23 -24.54 -21.88
C THR A 277 2.23 -24.53 -20.34
N VAL A 278 1.07 -24.73 -19.70
CA VAL A 278 0.96 -24.75 -18.24
C VAL A 278 1.16 -26.19 -17.74
N ASP A 279 2.24 -26.41 -16.99
CA ASP A 279 2.63 -27.73 -16.46
C ASP A 279 2.75 -27.76 -14.92
N GLU A 280 2.69 -26.61 -14.25
CA GLU A 280 2.79 -26.50 -12.81
C GLU A 280 1.69 -27.30 -12.09
N PRO A 281 2.06 -28.27 -11.22
CA PRO A 281 1.08 -29.15 -10.55
C PRO A 281 0.00 -28.41 -9.76
N LYS A 282 0.36 -27.30 -9.11
CA LYS A 282 -0.57 -26.50 -8.31
C LYS A 282 -1.64 -25.78 -9.15
N LEU A 283 -1.39 -25.61 -10.45
CA LEU A 283 -2.28 -24.90 -11.37
C LEU A 283 -3.17 -25.84 -12.18
N GLN A 284 -3.01 -27.17 -12.05
CA GLN A 284 -3.75 -28.15 -12.87
C GLN A 284 -5.28 -28.04 -12.69
N GLY A 285 -5.76 -27.73 -11.49
CA GLY A 285 -7.19 -27.52 -11.26
C GLY A 285 -7.77 -26.31 -12.01
N GLN A 286 -7.02 -25.22 -12.09
CA GLN A 286 -7.40 -24.03 -12.87
C GLN A 286 -7.31 -24.29 -14.37
N LYS A 287 -6.24 -24.97 -14.81
CA LYS A 287 -6.06 -25.41 -16.18
C LYS A 287 -7.23 -26.25 -16.66
N GLN A 288 -7.64 -27.26 -15.89
CA GLN A 288 -8.78 -28.13 -16.25
C GLN A 288 -10.08 -27.38 -16.41
N LYS A 289 -10.34 -26.37 -15.59
CA LYS A 289 -11.54 -25.49 -15.72
C LYS A 289 -11.55 -24.77 -17.08
N LEU A 290 -10.42 -24.17 -17.47
CA LEU A 290 -10.30 -23.50 -18.76
C LEU A 290 -10.39 -24.47 -19.95
N VAL A 291 -9.86 -25.68 -19.84
CA VAL A 291 -10.02 -26.74 -20.86
C VAL A 291 -11.48 -27.13 -21.03
N ALA A 292 -12.23 -27.24 -19.93
CA ALA A 292 -13.66 -27.54 -19.99
C ALA A 292 -14.45 -26.40 -20.65
N GLU A 293 -14.16 -25.15 -20.30
CA GLU A 293 -14.78 -23.96 -20.91
C GLU A 293 -14.47 -23.87 -22.42
N LEU A 294 -13.22 -24.16 -22.79
CA LEU A 294 -12.80 -24.26 -24.19
C LEU A 294 -13.61 -25.33 -24.96
N ALA A 295 -13.89 -26.48 -24.34
CA ALA A 295 -14.69 -27.54 -24.95
C ALA A 295 -16.18 -27.17 -25.11
N GLU A 296 -16.73 -26.40 -24.17
CA GLU A 296 -18.13 -25.94 -24.25
C GLU A 296 -18.35 -24.89 -25.33
N THR A 297 -17.40 -23.97 -25.48
CA THR A 297 -17.44 -22.95 -26.56
C THR A 297 -17.33 -23.54 -27.96
N ALA A 298 -16.84 -24.79 -28.09
CA ALA A 298 -16.79 -25.52 -29.36
C ALA A 298 -18.13 -26.05 -29.85
N LYS A 299 -19.11 -26.12 -28.96
CA LYS A 299 -20.45 -26.71 -29.28
C LYS A 299 -21.50 -25.66 -29.66
N LYS A 300 -21.14 -24.38 -29.52
CA LYS A 300 -21.96 -23.21 -29.91
C LYS A 300 -21.52 -22.65 -31.24
#